data_0be63b044e3c14d115689b441843bc81
#
_entry.id   0be63b044e3c14d115689b441843bc81
#
_cell.length_a   1.000
_cell.length_b   1.000
_cell.length_c   1.000
_cell.angle_alpha   90.00
_cell.angle_beta   90.00
_cell.angle_gamma   90.00
#
_symmetry.space_group_name_H-M   'P 1'
#
loop_
_entity.id
_entity.type
_entity.pdbx_description
1 polymer ?
#
loop_
_entity_poly.entity_id
_entity_poly.type
_entity_poly.pdbx_seq_one_letter_code
_entity_poly.pdbx_strand_id
1 'polypeptide(L)'
;MREILAVARDELAAGRAVAVATVVAAAGSSPREIGASMLVAADGRAFGNVSGGCVDGAVYERCVEVLAGDDAVVDRFGIADDDAVAVGLSCGGTIEVLVRALVPGSPEAATLALLAARDRDGVATVLRLRTAGDGMGSASIIDAGTAPTPAPAGSVDLQFGAPPRLIVVGAVEVAVALVALGTAAGFHVVVVDPRDVFARPDRFPAAEVVVDQPGRYLAAAGLDVHTAVCVLTHDPKFDVPALAAALVSPAAYVGAMGSRATCADRGRRLVEAGVPTALVDRLRSPIGLDLGGTSAAEVALSILAEVVAARRGGTGAPLRAGSGPIHRHTASEGCRVDHLVT
;
A
#
# COMPACT_ATOMS: atom_id res chain seq x y z
N MET A 1 -7.33 -2.69 -6.89
CA MET A 1 -8.52 -3.47 -6.43
C MET A 1 -9.21 -2.83 -5.23
N ARG A 2 -8.52 -2.42 -4.17
CA ARG A 2 -9.16 -1.82 -2.97
C ARG A 2 -10.07 -0.63 -3.28
N GLU A 3 -9.64 0.22 -4.18
CA GLU A 3 -10.35 1.44 -4.59
C GLU A 3 -11.75 1.19 -5.18
N ILE A 4 -12.02 -0.05 -5.67
CA ILE A 4 -13.29 -0.42 -6.29
C ILE A 4 -14.14 -1.36 -5.43
N LEU A 5 -13.60 -1.93 -4.33
CA LEU A 5 -14.30 -2.98 -3.56
C LEU A 5 -15.64 -2.53 -3.00
N ALA A 6 -15.72 -1.30 -2.48
CA ALA A 6 -16.97 -0.77 -1.91
C ALA A 6 -18.05 -0.63 -2.99
N VAL A 7 -17.69 -0.05 -4.14
CA VAL A 7 -18.60 0.15 -5.27
C VAL A 7 -19.04 -1.20 -5.83
N ALA A 8 -18.13 -2.14 -6.04
CA ALA A 8 -18.46 -3.47 -6.55
C ALA A 8 -19.47 -4.21 -5.63
N ARG A 9 -19.22 -4.15 -4.31
CA ARG A 9 -20.14 -4.73 -3.32
C ARG A 9 -21.54 -4.11 -3.43
N ASP A 10 -21.63 -2.78 -3.51
CA ASP A 10 -22.88 -2.05 -3.49
C ASP A 10 -23.69 -2.29 -4.79
N GLU A 11 -23.02 -2.34 -5.95
CA GLU A 11 -23.66 -2.67 -7.23
C GLU A 11 -24.19 -4.11 -7.23
N LEU A 12 -23.39 -5.08 -6.81
CA LEU A 12 -23.79 -6.49 -6.73
C LEU A 12 -24.90 -6.72 -5.71
N ALA A 13 -24.86 -6.04 -4.57
CA ALA A 13 -25.94 -6.11 -3.57
C ALA A 13 -27.26 -5.51 -4.07
N ALA A 14 -27.18 -4.53 -4.97
CA ALA A 14 -28.34 -3.94 -5.65
C ALA A 14 -28.84 -4.78 -6.85
N GLY A 15 -28.27 -5.97 -7.07
CA GLY A 15 -28.66 -6.86 -8.17
C GLY A 15 -28.11 -6.48 -9.53
N ARG A 16 -27.09 -5.61 -9.60
CA ARG A 16 -26.49 -5.16 -10.85
C ARG A 16 -25.13 -5.82 -11.08
N ALA A 17 -24.93 -6.35 -12.29
CA ALA A 17 -23.64 -6.90 -12.70
C ALA A 17 -22.59 -5.78 -12.89
N VAL A 18 -21.31 -6.12 -12.71
CA VAL A 18 -20.19 -5.24 -12.96
C VAL A 18 -19.09 -5.98 -13.71
N ALA A 19 -18.35 -5.29 -14.57
CA ALA A 19 -17.08 -5.80 -15.06
C ALA A 19 -15.93 -5.26 -14.20
N VAL A 20 -14.95 -6.12 -13.93
CA VAL A 20 -13.75 -5.76 -13.20
C VAL A 20 -12.54 -6.10 -14.04
N ALA A 21 -11.77 -5.08 -14.39
CA ALA A 21 -10.46 -5.20 -15.01
C ALA A 21 -9.39 -5.06 -13.93
N THR A 22 -8.43 -5.99 -13.89
CA THR A 22 -7.36 -6.01 -12.88
C THR A 22 -6.01 -6.24 -13.53
N VAL A 23 -5.01 -5.41 -13.22
CA VAL A 23 -3.62 -5.65 -13.62
C VAL A 23 -3.11 -6.90 -12.91
N VAL A 24 -2.77 -7.93 -13.68
CA VAL A 24 -2.35 -9.25 -13.19
C VAL A 24 -0.86 -9.52 -13.41
N ALA A 25 -0.25 -8.83 -14.40
CA ALA A 25 1.18 -8.82 -14.60
C ALA A 25 1.64 -7.44 -15.05
N ALA A 26 2.88 -7.10 -14.74
CA ALA A 26 3.50 -5.84 -15.16
C ALA A 26 5.01 -6.06 -15.37
N ALA A 27 5.55 -5.49 -16.46
CA ALA A 27 6.96 -5.53 -16.77
C ALA A 27 7.45 -4.15 -17.25
N GLY A 28 8.72 -3.83 -16.98
CA GLY A 28 9.28 -2.52 -17.31
C GLY A 28 8.69 -1.38 -16.45
N SER A 29 8.56 -0.19 -17.03
CA SER A 29 8.00 0.98 -16.35
C SER A 29 6.47 0.97 -16.46
N SER A 30 5.80 0.17 -15.64
CA SER A 30 4.33 0.18 -15.54
C SER A 30 3.83 1.34 -14.68
N PRO A 31 2.79 2.09 -15.11
CA PRO A 31 2.28 3.22 -14.36
C PRO A 31 1.46 2.81 -13.12
N ARG A 32 1.00 1.55 -13.05
CA ARG A 32 0.20 1.01 -11.94
C ARG A 32 0.73 -0.34 -11.48
N GLU A 33 0.54 -0.63 -10.19
CA GLU A 33 0.95 -1.89 -9.57
C GLU A 33 0.01 -3.05 -9.96
N ILE A 34 0.52 -4.30 -9.87
CA ILE A 34 -0.33 -5.50 -9.92
C ILE A 34 -1.43 -5.37 -8.85
N GLY A 35 -2.66 -5.68 -9.24
CA GLY A 35 -3.85 -5.48 -8.42
C GLY A 35 -4.53 -4.12 -8.59
N ALA A 36 -3.95 -3.16 -9.32
CA ALA A 36 -4.68 -1.96 -9.74
C ALA A 36 -5.89 -2.37 -10.59
N SER A 37 -7.04 -1.73 -10.38
CA SER A 37 -8.26 -2.20 -11.00
C SER A 37 -9.17 -1.07 -11.43
N MET A 38 -9.93 -1.33 -12.50
CA MET A 38 -11.07 -0.56 -12.97
C MET A 38 -12.33 -1.39 -12.79
N LEU A 39 -13.42 -0.76 -12.43
CA LEU A 39 -14.76 -1.33 -12.42
C LEU A 39 -15.64 -0.55 -13.38
N VAL A 40 -16.39 -1.25 -14.21
CA VAL A 40 -17.45 -0.68 -15.07
C VAL A 40 -18.78 -1.24 -14.60
N ALA A 41 -19.71 -0.37 -14.22
CA ALA A 41 -21.06 -0.73 -13.82
C ALA A 41 -21.99 -0.90 -15.04
N ALA A 42 -23.10 -1.60 -14.87
CA ALA A 42 -24.07 -1.83 -15.94
C ALA A 42 -24.66 -0.56 -16.57
N ASP A 43 -24.60 0.56 -15.86
CA ASP A 43 -25.03 1.88 -16.35
C ASP A 43 -23.91 2.67 -17.06
N GLY A 44 -22.74 2.06 -17.28
CA GLY A 44 -21.60 2.63 -17.96
C GLY A 44 -20.69 3.50 -17.10
N ARG A 45 -20.98 3.70 -15.81
CA ARG A 45 -20.05 4.41 -14.92
C ARG A 45 -18.78 3.58 -14.67
N ALA A 46 -17.63 4.24 -14.77
CA ALA A 46 -16.33 3.64 -14.48
C ALA A 46 -15.72 4.19 -13.18
N PHE A 47 -15.05 3.32 -12.42
CA PHE A 47 -14.37 3.63 -11.15
C PHE A 47 -12.98 3.00 -11.14
N GLY A 48 -11.98 3.72 -10.61
CA GLY A 48 -10.59 3.28 -10.62
C GLY A 48 -9.96 3.35 -12.01
N ASN A 49 -8.75 2.83 -12.16
CA ASN A 49 -8.04 2.77 -13.44
C ASN A 49 -6.93 1.72 -13.39
N VAL A 50 -6.44 1.28 -14.56
CA VAL A 50 -5.38 0.27 -14.70
C VAL A 50 -4.05 0.85 -15.19
N SER A 51 -4.08 2.05 -15.79
CA SER A 51 -2.88 2.63 -16.44
C SER A 51 -2.64 4.11 -16.12
N GLY A 52 -3.61 4.79 -15.47
CA GLY A 52 -3.54 6.24 -15.27
C GLY A 52 -3.81 7.06 -16.54
N GLY A 53 -4.54 6.50 -17.52
CA GLY A 53 -5.04 7.17 -18.71
C GLY A 53 -4.57 6.60 -20.05
N CYS A 54 -3.47 5.87 -20.10
CA CYS A 54 -2.88 5.42 -21.38
C CYS A 54 -3.74 4.40 -22.12
N VAL A 55 -4.22 3.36 -21.43
CA VAL A 55 -5.00 2.26 -22.01
C VAL A 55 -6.39 2.11 -21.40
N ASP A 56 -6.75 3.00 -20.46
CA ASP A 56 -8.00 2.89 -19.71
C ASP A 56 -9.24 2.90 -20.63
N GLY A 57 -9.19 3.61 -21.76
CA GLY A 57 -10.26 3.60 -22.76
C GLY A 57 -10.46 2.24 -23.41
N ALA A 58 -9.39 1.59 -23.86
CA ALA A 58 -9.45 0.24 -24.44
C ALA A 58 -9.92 -0.82 -23.43
N VAL A 59 -9.47 -0.69 -22.17
CA VAL A 59 -9.92 -1.56 -21.08
C VAL A 59 -11.40 -1.34 -20.74
N TYR A 60 -11.89 -0.10 -20.81
CA TYR A 60 -13.30 0.21 -20.64
C TYR A 60 -14.16 -0.48 -21.71
N GLU A 61 -13.79 -0.37 -22.99
CA GLU A 61 -14.49 -1.06 -24.09
C GLU A 61 -14.51 -2.58 -23.86
N ARG A 62 -13.40 -3.18 -23.47
CA ARG A 62 -13.34 -4.59 -23.12
C ARG A 62 -14.28 -4.95 -21.94
N CYS A 63 -14.36 -4.09 -20.92
CA CYS A 63 -15.32 -4.28 -19.82
C CYS A 63 -16.77 -4.28 -20.29
N VAL A 64 -17.12 -3.41 -21.26
CA VAL A 64 -18.47 -3.36 -21.85
C VAL A 64 -18.79 -4.65 -22.62
N GLU A 65 -17.84 -5.19 -23.40
CA GLU A 65 -17.99 -6.46 -24.14
C GLU A 65 -18.22 -7.63 -23.16
N VAL A 66 -17.42 -7.73 -22.10
CA VAL A 66 -17.57 -8.78 -21.08
C VAL A 66 -18.89 -8.65 -20.31
N LEU A 67 -19.37 -7.43 -20.06
CA LEU A 67 -20.73 -7.22 -19.49
C LEU A 67 -21.83 -7.63 -20.44
N ALA A 68 -21.63 -7.54 -21.75
CA ALA A 68 -22.58 -7.97 -22.78
C ALA A 68 -22.65 -9.49 -22.92
N GLY A 69 -21.75 -10.25 -22.33
CA GLY A 69 -21.78 -11.71 -22.27
C GLY A 69 -20.53 -12.42 -22.79
N ASP A 70 -19.47 -11.68 -23.09
CA ASP A 70 -18.20 -12.29 -23.45
C ASP A 70 -17.54 -12.98 -22.24
N ASP A 71 -16.75 -14.00 -22.50
CA ASP A 71 -15.94 -14.69 -21.48
C ASP A 71 -14.90 -13.77 -20.84
N ALA A 72 -14.41 -14.17 -19.67
CA ALA A 72 -13.26 -13.51 -19.05
C ALA A 72 -12.03 -13.60 -19.98
N VAL A 73 -11.27 -12.51 -20.06
CA VAL A 73 -10.11 -12.39 -20.97
C VAL A 73 -8.93 -11.75 -20.25
N VAL A 74 -7.71 -12.09 -20.68
CA VAL A 74 -6.49 -11.38 -20.33
C VAL A 74 -5.96 -10.68 -21.57
N ASP A 75 -6.03 -9.34 -21.55
CA ASP A 75 -5.48 -8.50 -22.61
C ASP A 75 -4.09 -8.01 -22.22
N ARG A 76 -3.20 -7.93 -23.20
CA ARG A 76 -1.83 -7.42 -23.02
C ARG A 76 -1.69 -6.06 -23.70
N PHE A 77 -1.19 -5.07 -22.94
CA PHE A 77 -0.91 -3.73 -23.41
C PHE A 77 0.58 -3.41 -23.21
N GLY A 78 1.24 -2.88 -24.25
CA GLY A 78 2.68 -2.59 -24.20
C GLY A 78 3.21 -1.97 -25.48
N ILE A 79 4.53 -1.97 -25.66
CA ILE A 79 5.17 -1.58 -26.91
C ILE A 79 4.80 -2.64 -27.96
N ALA A 80 4.20 -2.21 -29.05
CA ALA A 80 3.73 -3.11 -30.11
C ALA A 80 4.90 -3.80 -30.83
N ASP A 81 4.82 -5.12 -30.98
CA ASP A 81 5.34 -5.80 -32.15
C ASP A 81 4.38 -5.54 -33.31
N ASP A 82 4.91 -5.39 -34.53
CA ASP A 82 4.38 -4.73 -35.72
C ASP A 82 2.97 -5.09 -36.29
N ASP A 83 2.09 -5.84 -35.60
CA ASP A 83 0.89 -6.40 -36.23
C ASP A 83 -0.48 -6.17 -35.56
N ALA A 84 -0.61 -5.31 -34.55
CA ALA A 84 -1.91 -4.94 -34.00
C ALA A 84 -2.00 -3.45 -33.77
N VAL A 85 -3.20 -2.86 -33.84
CA VAL A 85 -3.50 -1.48 -33.42
C VAL A 85 -3.21 -1.38 -31.94
N ALA A 86 -1.94 -1.25 -31.58
CA ALA A 86 -1.47 -1.28 -30.23
C ALA A 86 -1.69 0.09 -29.60
N VAL A 87 -2.64 0.16 -28.70
CA VAL A 87 -2.68 1.25 -27.71
C VAL A 87 -1.46 1.07 -26.81
N GLY A 88 -0.34 1.73 -27.14
CA GLY A 88 0.93 1.61 -26.45
C GLY A 88 0.92 2.32 -25.12
N LEU A 89 1.57 1.74 -24.12
CA LEU A 89 1.89 2.48 -22.88
C LEU A 89 2.99 3.49 -23.16
N SER A 90 2.71 4.78 -22.97
CA SER A 90 3.67 5.87 -23.21
C SER A 90 4.92 5.79 -22.34
N CYS A 91 4.91 4.99 -21.27
CA CYS A 91 6.03 4.76 -20.36
C CYS A 91 6.98 3.60 -20.76
N GLY A 92 6.71 2.91 -21.88
CA GLY A 92 7.57 1.83 -22.37
C GLY A 92 7.51 0.52 -21.58
N GLY A 93 6.53 0.33 -20.70
CA GLY A 93 6.27 -0.92 -19.99
C GLY A 93 5.22 -1.78 -20.68
N THR A 94 4.97 -2.96 -20.11
CA THR A 94 3.90 -3.88 -20.51
C THR A 94 3.06 -4.22 -19.30
N ILE A 95 1.74 -4.28 -19.46
CA ILE A 95 0.80 -4.81 -18.46
C ILE A 95 -0.09 -5.89 -19.07
N GLU A 96 -0.48 -6.84 -18.25
CA GLU A 96 -1.56 -7.78 -18.55
C GLU A 96 -2.75 -7.47 -17.64
N VAL A 97 -3.93 -7.40 -18.23
CA VAL A 97 -5.15 -7.01 -17.56
C VAL A 97 -6.18 -8.13 -17.71
N LEU A 98 -6.56 -8.75 -16.59
CA LEU A 98 -7.68 -9.68 -16.54
C LEU A 98 -8.98 -8.88 -16.47
N VAL A 99 -9.87 -9.08 -17.45
CA VAL A 99 -11.21 -8.51 -17.48
C VAL A 99 -12.23 -9.63 -17.29
N ARG A 100 -13.18 -9.45 -16.34
CA ARG A 100 -14.19 -10.45 -16.02
C ARG A 100 -15.48 -9.80 -15.55
N ALA A 101 -16.63 -10.40 -15.84
CA ALA A 101 -17.90 -10.01 -15.26
C ALA A 101 -18.09 -10.63 -13.87
N LEU A 102 -18.69 -9.88 -12.97
CA LEU A 102 -19.22 -10.35 -11.70
C LEU A 102 -20.74 -10.20 -11.73
N VAL A 103 -21.44 -11.34 -11.69
CA VAL A 103 -22.88 -11.39 -11.74
C VAL A 103 -23.44 -11.58 -10.33
N PRO A 104 -24.51 -10.87 -9.93
CA PRO A 104 -25.15 -11.06 -8.63
C PRO A 104 -25.49 -12.53 -8.37
N GLY A 105 -25.15 -13.02 -7.18
CA GLY A 105 -25.37 -14.41 -6.78
C GLY A 105 -24.33 -15.42 -7.29
N SER A 106 -23.35 -15.01 -8.08
CA SER A 106 -22.24 -15.89 -8.50
C SER A 106 -21.26 -16.16 -7.36
N PRO A 107 -20.48 -17.27 -7.41
CA PRO A 107 -19.40 -17.54 -6.46
C PRO A 107 -18.37 -16.42 -6.39
N GLU A 108 -18.08 -15.79 -7.53
CA GLU A 108 -17.12 -14.68 -7.64
C GLU A 108 -17.64 -13.42 -6.94
N ALA A 109 -18.95 -13.13 -7.05
CA ALA A 109 -19.59 -12.03 -6.32
C ALA A 109 -19.57 -12.28 -4.80
N ALA A 110 -19.79 -13.51 -4.36
CA ALA A 110 -19.70 -13.90 -2.96
C ALA A 110 -18.26 -13.76 -2.44
N THR A 111 -17.26 -14.18 -3.24
CA THR A 111 -15.84 -14.04 -2.93
C THR A 111 -15.45 -12.56 -2.77
N LEU A 112 -15.93 -11.69 -3.67
CA LEU A 112 -15.64 -10.25 -3.59
C LEU A 112 -16.33 -9.60 -2.36
N ALA A 113 -17.56 -9.99 -2.03
CA ALA A 113 -18.25 -9.49 -0.85
C ALA A 113 -17.51 -9.88 0.44
N LEU A 114 -17.02 -11.12 0.53
CA LEU A 114 -16.22 -11.59 1.65
C LEU A 114 -14.88 -10.85 1.72
N LEU A 115 -14.21 -10.64 0.58
CA LEU A 115 -12.97 -9.85 0.51
C LEU A 115 -13.19 -8.41 1.00
N ALA A 116 -14.28 -7.76 0.57
CA ALA A 116 -14.62 -6.41 0.98
C ALA A 116 -14.91 -6.31 2.50
N ALA A 117 -15.52 -7.34 3.09
CA ALA A 117 -15.72 -7.41 4.53
C ALA A 117 -14.39 -7.56 5.27
N ARG A 118 -13.56 -8.53 4.86
CA ARG A 118 -12.24 -8.79 5.46
C ARG A 118 -11.29 -7.59 5.34
N ASP A 119 -11.27 -6.91 4.19
CA ASP A 119 -10.41 -5.73 3.98
C ASP A 119 -10.85 -4.56 4.88
N ARG A 120 -12.17 -4.36 5.07
CA ARG A 120 -12.71 -3.36 6.02
C ARG A 120 -12.31 -3.67 7.46
N ASP A 121 -12.35 -4.95 7.83
CA ASP A 121 -12.03 -5.42 9.19
C ASP A 121 -10.52 -5.55 9.40
N GLY A 122 -9.70 -5.22 8.39
CA GLY A 122 -8.23 -5.31 8.44
C GLY A 122 -7.69 -6.73 8.50
N VAL A 123 -8.48 -7.74 8.10
CA VAL A 123 -8.08 -9.14 8.14
C VAL A 123 -7.16 -9.46 6.97
N ALA A 124 -5.93 -9.90 7.29
CA ALA A 124 -4.97 -10.32 6.28
C ALA A 124 -5.55 -11.43 5.39
N THR A 125 -5.63 -11.18 4.10
CA THR A 125 -6.33 -12.02 3.13
C THR A 125 -5.57 -12.03 1.82
N VAL A 126 -5.47 -13.18 1.19
CA VAL A 126 -4.94 -13.31 -0.18
C VAL A 126 -6.10 -13.65 -1.11
N LEU A 127 -6.30 -12.82 -2.13
CA LEU A 127 -7.20 -13.12 -3.24
C LEU A 127 -6.39 -13.73 -4.37
N ARG A 128 -6.65 -14.99 -4.69
CA ARG A 128 -6.09 -15.66 -5.87
C ARG A 128 -7.02 -15.50 -7.04
N LEU A 129 -6.51 -14.96 -8.13
CA LEU A 129 -7.21 -14.84 -9.42
C LEU A 129 -6.59 -15.82 -10.41
N ARG A 130 -7.43 -16.57 -11.11
CA ARG A 130 -6.97 -17.41 -12.22
C ARG A 130 -6.91 -16.57 -13.49
N THR A 131 -5.73 -16.55 -14.10
CA THR A 131 -5.41 -15.73 -15.28
C THR A 131 -5.28 -16.52 -16.56
N ALA A 132 -5.26 -17.86 -16.48
CA ALA A 132 -5.17 -18.73 -17.66
C ALA A 132 -5.75 -20.12 -17.40
N GLY A 133 -6.10 -20.83 -18.49
CA GLY A 133 -6.64 -22.19 -18.46
C GLY A 133 -8.08 -22.27 -17.99
N ASP A 134 -8.52 -23.51 -17.68
CA ASP A 134 -9.90 -23.75 -17.23
C ASP A 134 -10.23 -22.93 -15.98
N GLY A 135 -11.38 -22.24 -16.01
CA GLY A 135 -11.82 -21.36 -14.94
C GLY A 135 -11.11 -20.02 -14.89
N MET A 136 -10.52 -19.53 -16.00
CA MET A 136 -9.99 -18.17 -16.11
C MET A 136 -11.06 -17.16 -15.65
N GLY A 137 -10.63 -16.16 -14.87
CA GLY A 137 -11.53 -15.19 -14.25
C GLY A 137 -12.08 -15.63 -12.90
N SER A 138 -11.97 -16.91 -12.48
CA SER A 138 -12.38 -17.32 -11.15
C SER A 138 -11.49 -16.73 -10.04
N ALA A 139 -12.08 -16.60 -8.86
CA ALA A 139 -11.42 -16.00 -7.69
C ALA A 139 -11.61 -16.88 -6.46
N SER A 140 -10.59 -17.00 -5.63
CA SER A 140 -10.67 -17.68 -4.34
C SER A 140 -9.92 -16.92 -3.26
N ILE A 141 -10.42 -17.00 -2.01
CA ILE A 141 -9.74 -16.45 -0.86
C ILE A 141 -8.86 -17.54 -0.25
N ILE A 142 -7.62 -17.17 0.06
CA ILE A 142 -6.65 -18.00 0.76
C ILE A 142 -6.37 -17.33 2.09
N ASP A 143 -6.51 -18.08 3.19
CA ASP A 143 -6.22 -17.56 4.51
C ASP A 143 -4.72 -17.36 4.69
N ALA A 144 -4.32 -16.19 5.17
CA ALA A 144 -2.92 -15.81 5.36
C ALA A 144 -2.15 -16.67 6.39
N GLY A 145 -2.84 -17.52 7.15
CA GLY A 145 -2.24 -18.50 8.06
C GLY A 145 -1.73 -19.76 7.36
N THR A 146 -2.08 -20.01 6.12
CA THR A 146 -1.48 -21.06 5.32
C THR A 146 -0.16 -20.51 4.75
N ALA A 147 0.95 -21.23 4.96
CA ALA A 147 2.25 -20.83 4.42
C ALA A 147 2.10 -20.42 2.94
N PRO A 148 2.72 -19.30 2.49
CA PRO A 148 2.56 -18.81 1.14
C PRO A 148 3.10 -19.86 0.17
N THR A 149 2.20 -20.71 -0.33
CA THR A 149 2.50 -21.54 -1.49
C THR A 149 2.50 -20.58 -2.68
N PRO A 150 3.56 -20.55 -3.50
CA PRO A 150 3.57 -19.73 -4.71
C PRO A 150 2.27 -19.92 -5.50
N ALA A 151 1.76 -18.83 -6.08
CA ALA A 151 0.57 -18.94 -6.93
C ALA A 151 0.81 -20.00 -8.01
N PRO A 152 -0.12 -20.94 -8.28
CA PRO A 152 0.00 -21.88 -9.37
C PRO A 152 0.17 -21.15 -10.70
N ALA A 153 0.82 -21.80 -11.68
CA ALA A 153 0.93 -21.25 -13.02
C ALA A 153 -0.47 -20.87 -13.55
N GLY A 154 -0.58 -19.72 -14.20
CA GLY A 154 -1.86 -19.17 -14.65
C GLY A 154 -2.73 -18.60 -13.51
N SER A 155 -2.13 -18.19 -12.41
CA SER A 155 -2.81 -17.49 -11.32
C SER A 155 -1.95 -16.37 -10.75
N VAL A 156 -2.58 -15.38 -10.15
CA VAL A 156 -1.93 -14.27 -9.44
C VAL A 156 -2.54 -14.12 -8.04
N ASP A 157 -1.69 -13.86 -7.06
CA ASP A 157 -2.09 -13.62 -5.67
C ASP A 157 -2.04 -12.12 -5.37
N LEU A 158 -3.19 -11.56 -4.98
CA LEU A 158 -3.34 -10.19 -4.54
C LEU A 158 -3.49 -10.15 -3.02
N GLN A 159 -2.61 -9.40 -2.36
CA GLN A 159 -2.62 -9.32 -0.90
C GLN A 159 -3.52 -8.18 -0.42
N PHE A 160 -4.41 -8.52 0.52
CA PHE A 160 -5.26 -7.61 1.27
C PHE A 160 -4.96 -7.77 2.76
N GLY A 161 -5.24 -6.74 3.52
CA GLY A 161 -5.03 -6.80 4.97
C GLY A 161 -5.13 -5.41 5.57
N ALA A 162 -4.85 -5.29 6.85
CA ALA A 162 -4.84 -3.99 7.48
C ALA A 162 -3.98 -3.00 6.69
N PRO A 163 -4.45 -1.77 6.47
CA PRO A 163 -3.61 -0.72 5.91
C PRO A 163 -2.34 -0.60 6.75
N PRO A 164 -1.21 -0.25 6.14
CA PRO A 164 0.00 -0.04 6.91
C PRO A 164 -0.26 0.99 8.00
N ARG A 165 0.28 0.75 9.20
CA ARG A 165 0.08 1.65 10.33
C ARG A 165 1.15 2.73 10.36
N LEU A 166 0.74 3.97 10.65
CA LEU A 166 1.63 5.08 10.95
C LEU A 166 1.34 5.54 12.38
N ILE A 167 2.20 5.20 13.31
CA ILE A 167 2.06 5.61 14.71
C ILE A 167 2.88 6.87 14.93
N VAL A 168 2.21 7.95 15.28
CA VAL A 168 2.78 9.27 15.54
C VAL A 168 2.80 9.51 17.03
N VAL A 169 3.97 9.57 17.63
CA VAL A 169 4.16 9.88 19.04
C VAL A 169 4.37 11.38 19.19
N GLY A 170 3.42 12.03 19.86
CA GLY A 170 3.41 13.48 20.11
C GLY A 170 2.37 14.22 19.27
N ALA A 171 1.38 14.78 19.95
CA ALA A 171 0.29 15.56 19.35
C ALA A 171 0.72 17.03 19.07
N VAL A 172 1.82 17.20 18.34
CA VAL A 172 2.40 18.48 17.93
C VAL A 172 1.86 18.94 16.58
N GLU A 173 2.21 20.17 16.15
CA GLU A 173 1.69 20.74 14.90
C GLU A 173 2.09 19.93 13.66
N VAL A 174 3.32 19.43 13.61
CA VAL A 174 3.78 18.53 12.53
C VAL A 174 2.92 17.26 12.47
N ALA A 175 2.43 16.76 13.62
CA ALA A 175 1.57 15.57 13.64
C ALA A 175 0.24 15.82 12.92
N VAL A 176 -0.34 17.03 13.00
CA VAL A 176 -1.59 17.36 12.29
C VAL A 176 -1.40 17.20 10.77
N ALA A 177 -0.34 17.76 10.23
CA ALA A 177 -0.03 17.65 8.81
C ALA A 177 0.34 16.20 8.43
N LEU A 178 1.10 15.49 9.27
CA LEU A 178 1.50 14.11 9.03
C LEU A 178 0.31 13.14 9.02
N VAL A 179 -0.69 13.36 9.86
CA VAL A 179 -1.97 12.62 9.85
C VAL A 179 -2.68 12.80 8.51
N ALA A 180 -2.85 14.03 8.05
CA ALA A 180 -3.54 14.30 6.79
C ALA A 180 -2.83 13.65 5.60
N LEU A 181 -1.51 13.81 5.50
CA LEU A 181 -0.69 13.22 4.44
C LEU A 181 -0.65 11.68 4.53
N GLY A 182 -0.48 11.13 5.74
CA GLY A 182 -0.44 9.68 5.96
C GLY A 182 -1.76 9.00 5.60
N THR A 183 -2.89 9.59 5.97
CA THR A 183 -4.23 9.10 5.58
C THR A 183 -4.41 9.14 4.07
N ALA A 184 -4.02 10.24 3.41
CA ALA A 184 -4.06 10.34 1.95
C ALA A 184 -3.15 9.32 1.25
N ALA A 185 -2.04 8.93 1.88
CA ALA A 185 -1.13 7.88 1.41
C ALA A 185 -1.59 6.45 1.78
N GLY A 186 -2.77 6.28 2.36
CA GLY A 186 -3.38 4.99 2.65
C GLY A 186 -2.91 4.32 3.95
N PHE A 187 -2.34 5.08 4.90
CA PHE A 187 -2.02 4.56 6.23
C PHE A 187 -3.23 4.64 7.18
N HIS A 188 -3.35 3.65 8.05
CA HIS A 188 -4.09 3.81 9.30
C HIS A 188 -3.22 4.59 10.28
N VAL A 189 -3.62 5.81 10.61
CA VAL A 189 -2.81 6.70 11.44
C VAL A 189 -3.30 6.68 12.89
N VAL A 190 -2.36 6.50 13.81
CA VAL A 190 -2.61 6.55 15.27
C VAL A 190 -1.74 7.64 15.87
N VAL A 191 -2.34 8.55 16.62
CA VAL A 191 -1.62 9.59 17.36
C VAL A 191 -1.62 9.24 18.84
N VAL A 192 -0.43 9.16 19.45
CA VAL A 192 -0.26 8.83 20.87
C VAL A 192 0.41 9.97 21.59
N ASP A 193 -0.24 10.53 22.61
CA ASP A 193 0.34 11.55 23.49
C ASP A 193 -0.28 11.43 24.89
N PRO A 194 0.51 11.48 25.99
CA PRO A 194 -0.02 11.36 27.33
C PRO A 194 -0.77 12.61 27.81
N ARG A 195 -0.69 13.71 27.06
CA ARG A 195 -1.31 14.98 27.40
C ARG A 195 -2.64 15.13 26.66
N ASP A 196 -3.74 14.91 27.35
CA ASP A 196 -5.11 14.96 26.83
C ASP A 196 -5.48 16.30 26.19
N VAL A 197 -4.95 17.41 26.71
CA VAL A 197 -5.17 18.75 26.17
C VAL A 197 -4.65 18.91 24.74
N PHE A 198 -3.69 18.09 24.31
CA PHE A 198 -3.14 18.09 22.95
C PHE A 198 -3.64 16.92 22.12
N ALA A 199 -3.82 15.73 22.71
CA ALA A 199 -4.31 14.52 22.07
C ALA A 199 -5.86 14.54 21.98
N ARG A 200 -6.38 15.41 21.14
CA ARG A 200 -7.83 15.62 20.99
C ARG A 200 -8.30 15.14 19.62
N PRO A 201 -9.40 14.35 19.55
CA PRO A 201 -9.92 13.84 18.28
C PRO A 201 -10.29 14.94 17.27
N ASP A 202 -10.74 16.10 17.72
CA ASP A 202 -11.07 17.24 16.86
C ASP A 202 -9.84 17.86 16.16
N ARG A 203 -8.64 17.69 16.72
CA ARG A 203 -7.38 18.06 16.06
C ARG A 203 -6.90 17.03 15.03
N PHE A 204 -7.34 15.79 15.16
CA PHE A 204 -6.89 14.66 14.34
C PHE A 204 -8.08 13.84 13.81
N PRO A 205 -8.99 14.44 13.02
CA PRO A 205 -10.26 13.80 12.64
C PRO A 205 -10.10 12.56 11.76
N ALA A 206 -8.93 12.38 11.15
CA ALA A 206 -8.61 11.23 10.29
C ALA A 206 -7.69 10.20 10.95
N ALA A 207 -7.49 10.30 12.28
CA ALA A 207 -6.62 9.38 13.02
C ALA A 207 -7.33 8.82 14.26
N GLU A 208 -6.90 7.65 14.68
CA GLU A 208 -7.16 7.16 16.03
C GLU A 208 -6.29 7.97 17.01
N VAL A 209 -6.91 8.50 18.07
CA VAL A 209 -6.20 9.30 19.09
C VAL A 209 -6.17 8.54 20.39
N VAL A 210 -4.98 8.29 20.89
CA VAL A 210 -4.74 7.53 22.12
C VAL A 210 -4.06 8.41 23.17
N VAL A 211 -4.72 8.62 24.31
CA VAL A 211 -4.15 9.29 25.46
C VAL A 211 -3.48 8.26 26.36
N ASP A 212 -2.19 8.05 26.14
CA ASP A 212 -1.40 7.08 26.90
C ASP A 212 0.10 7.43 26.91
N GLN A 213 0.85 6.81 27.83
CA GLN A 213 2.31 6.83 27.81
C GLN A 213 2.84 6.11 26.55
N PRO A 214 3.60 6.79 25.67
CA PRO A 214 3.98 6.23 24.38
C PRO A 214 4.73 4.90 24.48
N GLY A 215 5.65 4.75 25.43
CA GLY A 215 6.39 3.51 25.64
C GLY A 215 5.48 2.33 26.01
N ARG A 216 4.46 2.59 26.86
CA ARG A 216 3.47 1.57 27.25
C ARG A 216 2.60 1.15 26.08
N TYR A 217 2.09 2.14 25.33
CA TYR A 217 1.28 1.88 24.17
C TYR A 217 2.04 1.05 23.13
N LEU A 218 3.25 1.48 22.74
CA LEU A 218 4.03 0.81 21.70
C LEU A 218 4.42 -0.62 22.09
N ALA A 219 4.70 -0.87 23.39
CA ALA A 219 4.99 -2.22 23.88
C ALA A 219 3.78 -3.16 23.77
N ALA A 220 2.55 -2.64 23.83
CA ALA A 220 1.31 -3.42 23.76
C ALA A 220 0.68 -3.44 22.36
N ALA A 221 1.07 -2.54 21.45
CA ALA A 221 0.38 -2.30 20.18
C ALA A 221 0.59 -3.38 19.11
N GLY A 222 1.38 -4.43 19.37
CA GLY A 222 1.66 -5.49 18.40
C GLY A 222 2.23 -4.91 17.10
N LEU A 223 3.39 -4.26 17.18
CA LEU A 223 4.06 -3.65 16.03
C LEU A 223 4.56 -4.74 15.07
N ASP A 224 4.33 -4.53 13.78
CA ASP A 224 4.66 -5.50 12.72
C ASP A 224 5.50 -4.85 11.59
N VAL A 225 5.84 -5.63 10.58
CA VAL A 225 6.62 -5.18 9.40
C VAL A 225 5.87 -4.18 8.51
N HIS A 226 4.60 -3.90 8.78
CA HIS A 226 3.79 -2.89 8.08
C HIS A 226 3.61 -1.62 8.91
N THR A 227 4.25 -1.55 10.08
CA THR A 227 4.14 -0.42 11.00
C THR A 227 5.34 0.53 10.86
N ALA A 228 5.05 1.83 10.75
CA ALA A 228 6.01 2.92 10.86
C ALA A 228 5.76 3.69 12.16
N VAL A 229 6.82 4.00 12.93
CA VAL A 229 6.75 4.77 14.17
C VAL A 229 7.54 6.08 13.99
N CYS A 230 6.86 7.22 14.19
CA CYS A 230 7.42 8.56 14.10
C CYS A 230 7.32 9.26 15.46
N VAL A 231 8.47 9.46 16.15
CA VAL A 231 8.52 10.16 17.44
C VAL A 231 8.80 11.64 17.19
N LEU A 232 7.81 12.50 17.44
CA LEU A 232 7.85 13.92 17.17
C LEU A 232 7.98 14.77 18.45
N THR A 233 8.07 14.14 19.61
CA THR A 233 8.32 14.80 20.89
C THR A 233 9.81 15.10 21.07
N HIS A 234 10.12 15.95 22.05
CA HIS A 234 11.50 16.32 22.40
C HIS A 234 11.80 16.05 23.88
N ASP A 235 10.93 15.32 24.59
CA ASP A 235 11.08 15.02 26.00
C ASP A 235 11.63 13.59 26.17
N PRO A 236 12.87 13.43 26.68
CA PRO A 236 13.50 12.11 26.84
C PRO A 236 12.69 11.12 27.66
N LYS A 237 11.84 11.61 28.60
CA LYS A 237 10.98 10.71 29.41
C LYS A 237 9.90 10.00 28.58
N PHE A 238 9.52 10.56 27.41
CA PHE A 238 8.60 9.93 26.48
C PHE A 238 9.34 9.26 25.32
N ASP A 239 10.37 9.95 24.79
CA ASP A 239 11.12 9.51 23.62
C ASP A 239 11.85 8.18 23.86
N VAL A 240 12.60 8.08 24.96
CA VAL A 240 13.45 6.92 25.21
C VAL A 240 12.63 5.63 25.39
N PRO A 241 11.58 5.58 26.24
CA PRO A 241 10.74 4.38 26.36
C PRO A 241 9.99 4.03 25.06
N ALA A 242 9.53 5.04 24.30
CA ALA A 242 8.83 4.84 23.03
C ALA A 242 9.76 4.21 21.99
N LEU A 243 10.94 4.78 21.81
CA LEU A 243 11.94 4.30 20.85
C LEU A 243 12.50 2.93 21.25
N ALA A 244 12.72 2.69 22.54
CA ALA A 244 13.17 1.38 23.02
C ALA A 244 12.15 0.28 22.65
N ALA A 245 10.86 0.51 22.90
CA ALA A 245 9.80 -0.43 22.52
C ALA A 245 9.70 -0.61 20.98
N ALA A 246 9.81 0.47 20.20
CA ALA A 246 9.72 0.42 18.75
C ALA A 246 10.94 -0.28 18.11
N LEU A 247 12.16 -0.01 18.59
CA LEU A 247 13.39 -0.54 18.00
C LEU A 247 13.56 -2.04 18.18
N VAL A 248 13.07 -2.61 19.29
CA VAL A 248 13.12 -4.06 19.54
C VAL A 248 11.99 -4.81 18.81
N SER A 249 11.03 -4.11 18.24
CA SER A 249 9.92 -4.68 17.48
C SER A 249 10.30 -4.92 16.01
N PRO A 250 9.47 -5.67 15.25
CA PRO A 250 9.64 -5.83 13.81
C PRO A 250 9.18 -4.62 12.97
N ALA A 251 8.88 -3.47 13.59
CA ALA A 251 8.45 -2.27 12.85
C ALA A 251 9.40 -1.96 11.69
N ALA A 252 8.83 -1.70 10.49
CA ALA A 252 9.60 -1.45 9.27
C ALA A 252 10.37 -0.13 9.31
N TYR A 253 9.85 0.84 10.05
CA TYR A 253 10.44 2.16 10.15
C TYR A 253 10.30 2.71 11.58
N VAL A 254 11.40 3.25 12.12
CA VAL A 254 11.41 3.96 13.39
C VAL A 254 12.21 5.24 13.20
N GLY A 255 11.56 6.39 13.36
CA GLY A 255 12.19 7.69 13.20
C GLY A 255 11.92 8.62 14.37
N ALA A 256 12.82 9.56 14.61
CA ALA A 256 12.69 10.53 15.69
C ALA A 256 13.15 11.94 15.29
N MET A 257 12.32 12.93 15.60
CA MET A 257 12.63 14.34 15.37
C MET A 257 13.72 14.83 16.35
N GLY A 258 14.57 15.72 15.87
CA GLY A 258 15.59 16.37 16.70
C GLY A 258 16.74 16.94 15.89
N SER A 259 17.53 17.84 16.51
CA SER A 259 18.79 18.28 15.96
C SER A 259 19.83 17.14 15.96
N ARG A 260 20.89 17.26 15.16
CA ARG A 260 21.99 16.26 15.16
C ARG A 260 22.57 16.05 16.56
N ALA A 261 22.68 17.11 17.39
CA ALA A 261 23.16 17.00 18.77
C ALA A 261 22.17 16.21 19.65
N THR A 262 20.86 16.49 19.54
CA THR A 262 19.80 15.75 20.24
C THR A 262 19.77 14.28 19.84
N CYS A 263 20.00 13.98 18.56
CA CYS A 263 20.02 12.62 18.04
C CYS A 263 21.18 11.81 18.63
N ALA A 264 22.38 12.41 18.73
CA ALA A 264 23.56 11.75 19.34
C ALA A 264 23.34 11.45 20.84
N ASP A 265 22.75 12.40 21.59
CA ASP A 265 22.40 12.19 23.00
C ASP A 265 21.35 11.10 23.17
N ARG A 266 20.32 11.11 22.33
CA ARG A 266 19.26 10.07 22.32
C ARG A 266 19.82 8.68 22.07
N GLY A 267 20.75 8.53 21.11
CA GLY A 267 21.44 7.25 20.84
C GLY A 267 22.12 6.69 22.09
N ARG A 268 22.88 7.54 22.84
CA ARG A 268 23.50 7.13 24.10
C ARG A 268 22.48 6.66 25.13
N ARG A 269 21.41 7.45 25.36
CA ARG A 269 20.34 7.10 26.32
C ARG A 269 19.62 5.80 25.97
N LEU A 270 19.45 5.48 24.68
CA LEU A 270 18.86 4.21 24.26
C LEU A 270 19.78 3.02 24.60
N VAL A 271 21.09 3.16 24.38
CA VAL A 271 22.05 2.13 24.79
C VAL A 271 22.09 1.97 26.32
N GLU A 272 22.10 3.08 27.07
CA GLU A 272 21.99 3.08 28.55
C GLU A 272 20.68 2.42 29.04
N ALA A 273 19.59 2.56 28.29
CA ALA A 273 18.32 1.88 28.55
C ALA A 273 18.30 0.41 28.13
N GLY A 274 19.40 -0.15 27.64
CA GLY A 274 19.54 -1.55 27.29
C GLY A 274 19.16 -1.92 25.85
N VAL A 275 18.95 -0.94 24.95
CA VAL A 275 18.73 -1.21 23.52
C VAL A 275 20.04 -1.60 22.87
N PRO A 276 20.16 -2.76 22.21
CA PRO A 276 21.37 -3.15 21.49
C PRO A 276 21.78 -2.11 20.44
N THR A 277 23.08 -1.80 20.36
CA THR A 277 23.60 -0.80 19.41
C THR A 277 23.16 -1.06 17.96
N ALA A 278 23.18 -2.31 17.52
CA ALA A 278 22.71 -2.70 16.19
C ALA A 278 21.25 -2.34 15.91
N LEU A 279 20.40 -2.27 16.95
CA LEU A 279 19.01 -1.81 16.81
C LEU A 279 18.93 -0.28 16.86
N VAL A 280 19.82 0.40 17.60
CA VAL A 280 19.90 1.87 17.59
C VAL A 280 20.31 2.37 16.19
N ASP A 281 21.13 1.65 15.45
CA ASP A 281 21.54 1.98 14.08
C ASP A 281 20.35 1.95 13.07
N ARG A 282 19.24 1.30 13.42
CA ARG A 282 18.00 1.35 12.62
C ARG A 282 17.22 2.66 12.79
N LEU A 283 17.52 3.44 13.82
CA LEU A 283 16.82 4.69 14.12
C LEU A 283 17.12 5.75 13.05
N ARG A 284 16.09 6.25 12.39
CA ARG A 284 16.16 7.41 11.50
C ARG A 284 16.06 8.69 12.33
N SER A 285 17.20 9.29 12.64
CA SER A 285 17.27 10.47 13.51
C SER A 285 18.49 11.34 13.13
N PRO A 286 18.26 12.57 12.64
CA PRO A 286 16.99 13.28 12.42
C PRO A 286 16.06 12.56 11.44
N ILE A 287 14.74 12.57 11.72
CA ILE A 287 13.72 11.98 10.88
C ILE A 287 13.48 12.82 9.61
N GLY A 288 13.24 12.16 8.48
CA GLY A 288 12.82 12.79 7.23
C GLY A 288 13.95 12.97 6.21
N LEU A 289 13.58 13.19 4.96
CA LEU A 289 14.49 13.51 3.86
C LEU A 289 14.88 15.01 3.91
N ASP A 290 16.07 15.34 3.46
CA ASP A 290 16.51 16.73 3.34
C ASP A 290 15.81 17.42 2.15
N LEU A 291 14.66 18.04 2.43
CA LEU A 291 13.88 18.83 1.49
C LEU A 291 14.07 20.34 1.69
N GLY A 292 14.81 20.77 2.72
CA GLY A 292 15.00 22.19 3.07
C GLY A 292 13.77 22.89 3.62
N GLY A 293 12.67 22.14 3.88
CA GLY A 293 11.42 22.69 4.39
C GLY A 293 11.49 23.09 5.87
N THR A 294 10.72 24.12 6.27
CA THR A 294 10.68 24.64 7.62
C THR A 294 9.27 24.69 8.22
N SER A 295 8.23 24.72 7.39
CA SER A 295 6.85 24.67 7.86
C SER A 295 6.47 23.29 8.36
N ALA A 296 5.47 23.20 9.25
CA ALA A 296 4.97 21.92 9.77
C ALA A 296 4.56 20.96 8.65
N ALA A 297 3.94 21.47 7.58
CA ALA A 297 3.51 20.68 6.43
C ALA A 297 4.70 20.14 5.61
N GLU A 298 5.73 20.95 5.37
CA GLU A 298 6.94 20.54 4.65
C GLU A 298 7.75 19.52 5.44
N VAL A 299 7.86 19.70 6.76
CA VAL A 299 8.50 18.72 7.64
C VAL A 299 7.72 17.40 7.64
N ALA A 300 6.39 17.44 7.72
CA ALA A 300 5.55 16.25 7.63
C ALA A 300 5.69 15.53 6.28
N LEU A 301 5.79 16.28 5.17
CA LEU A 301 6.05 15.75 3.83
C LEU A 301 7.42 15.05 3.78
N SER A 302 8.45 15.67 4.33
CA SER A 302 9.80 15.10 4.43
C SER A 302 9.80 13.77 5.20
N ILE A 303 9.09 13.71 6.33
CA ILE A 303 8.95 12.51 7.14
C ILE A 303 8.21 11.41 6.36
N LEU A 304 7.05 11.72 5.78
CA LEU A 304 6.28 10.74 5.05
C LEU A 304 7.02 10.21 3.82
N ALA A 305 7.76 11.08 3.12
CA ALA A 305 8.58 10.67 1.98
C ALA A 305 9.66 9.64 2.39
N GLU A 306 10.32 9.83 3.54
CA GLU A 306 11.28 8.84 4.06
C GLU A 306 10.60 7.54 4.46
N VAL A 307 9.44 7.60 5.14
CA VAL A 307 8.64 6.42 5.50
C VAL A 307 8.25 5.62 4.24
N VAL A 308 7.77 6.28 3.20
CA VAL A 308 7.39 5.64 1.93
C VAL A 308 8.61 5.04 1.25
N ALA A 309 9.74 5.77 1.19
CA ALA A 309 10.99 5.28 0.62
C ALA A 309 11.49 4.03 1.35
N ALA A 310 11.51 4.04 2.67
CA ALA A 310 11.90 2.87 3.48
C ALA A 310 10.99 1.65 3.22
N ARG A 311 9.68 1.88 3.16
CA ARG A 311 8.69 0.81 2.93
C ARG A 311 8.76 0.20 1.52
N ARG A 312 9.08 1.01 0.51
CA ARG A 312 9.09 0.62 -0.91
C ARG A 312 10.49 0.33 -1.45
N GLY A 313 11.53 0.40 -0.62
CA GLY A 313 12.92 0.23 -1.04
C GLY A 313 13.43 1.36 -1.96
N GLY A 314 12.82 2.55 -1.86
CA GLY A 314 13.25 3.75 -2.57
C GLY A 314 14.50 4.37 -1.95
N THR A 315 15.27 5.13 -2.74
CA THR A 315 16.48 5.81 -2.30
C THR A 315 16.23 7.21 -1.73
N GLY A 316 15.05 7.80 -2.02
CA GLY A 316 14.77 9.21 -1.75
C GLY A 316 15.50 10.19 -2.69
N ALA A 317 16.31 9.70 -3.62
CA ALA A 317 17.00 10.55 -4.61
C ALA A 317 16.06 10.99 -5.75
N PRO A 318 16.35 12.12 -6.42
CA PRO A 318 15.58 12.52 -7.61
C PRO A 318 15.62 11.42 -8.69
N LEU A 319 14.45 11.08 -9.25
CA LEU A 319 14.33 10.01 -10.26
C LEU A 319 15.23 10.21 -11.48
N ARG A 320 15.47 11.47 -11.88
CA ARG A 320 16.38 11.81 -12.99
C ARG A 320 17.84 11.42 -12.75
N ALA A 321 18.23 11.19 -11.50
CA ALA A 321 19.58 10.81 -11.13
C ALA A 321 19.81 9.28 -11.16
N GLY A 322 18.72 8.52 -11.32
CA GLY A 322 18.76 7.05 -11.38
C GLY A 322 18.75 6.53 -12.81
N SER A 323 19.13 5.25 -12.94
CA SER A 323 19.02 4.46 -14.18
C SER A 323 18.12 3.25 -13.91
N GLY A 324 17.38 2.80 -14.91
CA GLY A 324 16.47 1.65 -14.82
C GLY A 324 15.00 2.04 -14.61
N PRO A 325 14.12 1.06 -14.35
CA PRO A 325 12.69 1.29 -14.23
C PRO A 325 12.35 2.25 -13.08
N ILE A 326 11.46 3.20 -13.33
CA ILE A 326 10.99 4.18 -12.34
C ILE A 326 10.20 3.47 -11.23
N HIS A 327 9.37 2.50 -11.59
CA HIS A 327 8.63 1.67 -10.64
C HIS A 327 9.34 0.34 -10.45
N ARG A 328 9.87 0.12 -9.25
CA ARG A 328 10.45 -1.16 -8.85
C ARG A 328 9.31 -2.02 -8.33
N HIS A 329 8.77 -2.89 -9.18
CA HIS A 329 7.91 -3.95 -8.70
C HIS A 329 8.81 -4.90 -7.89
N THR A 330 8.54 -5.07 -6.60
CA THR A 330 9.07 -6.21 -5.87
C THR A 330 8.41 -7.43 -6.49
N ALA A 331 9.10 -8.05 -7.44
CA ALA A 331 8.73 -9.36 -7.92
C ALA A 331 8.71 -10.26 -6.67
N SER A 332 7.55 -10.79 -6.32
CA SER A 332 7.52 -12.05 -5.60
C SER A 332 8.34 -13.01 -6.48
N GLU A 333 9.48 -13.50 -5.96
CA GLU A 333 10.34 -14.45 -6.65
C GLU A 333 9.47 -15.62 -7.12
N GLY A 334 9.15 -15.67 -8.40
CA GLY A 334 8.29 -16.74 -8.95
C GLY A 334 7.95 -16.65 -10.44
N CYS A 335 8.22 -15.56 -11.13
CA CYS A 335 7.96 -15.50 -12.57
C CYS A 335 9.23 -15.11 -13.35
N ARG A 336 10.19 -16.03 -13.44
CA ARG A 336 11.16 -16.01 -14.55
C ARG A 336 10.46 -16.60 -15.75
N VAL A 337 10.11 -15.76 -16.70
CA VAL A 337 9.84 -16.20 -18.06
C VAL A 337 11.21 -16.44 -18.70
N ASP A 338 11.66 -17.69 -18.72
CA ASP A 338 12.81 -18.08 -19.52
C ASP A 338 12.48 -17.80 -21.00
N HIS A 339 13.20 -16.84 -21.56
CA HIS A 339 13.24 -16.67 -23.00
C HIS A 339 13.91 -17.90 -23.61
N LEU A 340 13.12 -18.82 -24.12
CA LEU A 340 13.57 -19.76 -25.13
C LEU A 340 13.66 -19.00 -26.47
N VAL A 341 14.86 -18.51 -26.75
CA VAL A 341 15.30 -18.18 -28.12
C VAL A 341 15.75 -19.48 -28.75
N THR A 342 15.04 -19.95 -29.75
CA THR A 342 15.54 -20.71 -30.89
C THR A 342 14.77 -20.33 -32.13
#